data_18a490fe79bcfb2301181d0fb15aa604
#
_entry.id   18a490fe79bcfb2301181d0fb15aa604
#
_cell.length_a   1.000
_cell.length_b   1.000
_cell.length_c   1.000
_cell.angle_alpha   90.00
_cell.angle_beta   90.00
_cell.angle_gamma   90.00
#
_symmetry.space_group_name_H-M   'P 1'
#
loop_
_entity.id
_entity.type
_entity.pdbx_description
1 polymer ?
#
loop_
_entity_poly.entity_id
_entity_poly.type
_entity_poly.pdbx_seq_one_letter_code
_entity_poly.pdbx_strand_id
1 'polypeptide(L)'
;MDSTTATAELGWIVHPPSGWEEVSGYDENMNTIRTYQVCNVFESSQNNWLRTKFIRRRGAHRIHVEMKFSVRDCSSIPSVPGSCKETFNLYYYEADFDSATKTFPNWMENPWVKVDTIAADESFSQVDLGGRVMKINTEVRSFGPVSRSGFYLAFQDYGGCMSLIAVRVFYRKCPRIIQNGAIFQETLSGAESTSLVAARGSCIANAEEVDVPIKLYCNGDGEWLVPIGRCMCKAGFEAVENGTVCRGKGRSAAGAHWQLGGQAGKGSGLELTARRSVARLSQSSRCSAS
;
A
#
# COMPACT_ATOMS: atom_id res chain seq x y z
N MET A 1 -0.37 -7.90 6.10
CA MET A 1 0.14 -8.19 7.45
C MET A 1 1.16 -7.09 7.80
N ASP A 2 1.13 -6.61 9.00
CA ASP A 2 2.12 -5.67 9.52
C ASP A 2 2.40 -6.07 10.98
N SER A 3 3.65 -6.43 11.27
CA SER A 3 4.05 -6.92 12.60
C SER A 3 4.06 -5.80 13.65
N THR A 4 4.20 -4.54 13.23
CA THR A 4 4.21 -3.39 14.14
C THR A 4 2.85 -3.09 14.77
N THR A 5 1.76 -3.58 14.16
CA THR A 5 0.39 -3.41 14.67
C THR A 5 -0.01 -4.45 15.71
N ALA A 6 0.87 -5.40 16.02
CA ALA A 6 0.57 -6.45 16.98
C ALA A 6 0.59 -5.91 18.42
N THR A 7 -0.53 -6.06 19.12
CA THR A 7 -0.66 -5.69 20.53
C THR A 7 -0.28 -6.83 21.51
N ALA A 8 -0.08 -8.03 20.98
CA ALA A 8 0.30 -9.24 21.71
C ALA A 8 1.46 -9.92 20.97
N GLU A 9 1.89 -11.08 21.48
CA GLU A 9 2.91 -11.88 20.82
C GLU A 9 2.57 -12.21 19.38
N LEU A 10 3.55 -12.05 18.48
CA LEU A 10 3.42 -12.44 17.08
C LEU A 10 3.18 -13.95 16.96
N GLY A 11 3.86 -14.72 17.85
CA GLY A 11 3.70 -16.17 17.94
C GLY A 11 4.08 -16.88 16.65
N TRP A 12 5.15 -16.40 15.99
CA TRP A 12 5.73 -17.08 14.85
C TRP A 12 6.49 -18.33 15.31
N ILE A 13 6.66 -19.27 14.44
CA ILE A 13 7.29 -20.55 14.81
C ILE A 13 8.77 -20.48 14.53
N VAL A 14 9.57 -20.84 15.52
CA VAL A 14 11.04 -20.90 15.45
C VAL A 14 11.53 -22.34 15.36
N HIS A 15 12.62 -22.55 14.66
CA HIS A 15 13.33 -23.85 14.57
C HIS A 15 14.82 -23.64 14.33
N PRO A 16 15.72 -24.22 15.13
CA PRO A 16 15.46 -24.89 16.40
C PRO A 16 14.94 -23.92 17.49
N PRO A 17 14.42 -24.39 18.63
CA PRO A 17 13.92 -23.53 19.70
C PRO A 17 14.97 -22.59 20.31
N SER A 18 16.24 -22.90 20.18
CA SER A 18 17.38 -22.07 20.60
C SER A 18 17.78 -21.02 19.57
N GLY A 19 17.12 -20.97 18.42
CA GLY A 19 17.45 -20.04 17.34
C GLY A 19 16.90 -18.63 17.57
N TRP A 20 15.88 -18.25 16.80
CA TRP A 20 15.22 -16.95 16.95
C TRP A 20 14.43 -16.85 18.25
N GLU A 21 14.48 -15.67 18.87
CA GLU A 21 13.75 -15.35 20.10
C GLU A 21 12.83 -14.14 19.85
N GLU A 22 11.56 -14.24 20.30
CA GLU A 22 10.63 -13.11 20.29
C GLU A 22 10.86 -12.22 21.51
N VAL A 23 11.15 -10.95 21.28
CA VAL A 23 11.40 -9.97 22.35
C VAL A 23 10.57 -8.71 22.17
N SER A 24 10.36 -7.98 23.26
CA SER A 24 9.77 -6.64 23.22
C SER A 24 10.87 -5.62 22.93
N GLY A 25 10.62 -4.75 21.96
CA GLY A 25 11.46 -3.63 21.60
C GLY A 25 10.68 -2.34 21.54
N TYR A 26 11.31 -1.30 21.04
CA TYR A 26 10.69 -0.01 20.81
C TYR A 26 10.94 0.43 19.37
N ASP A 27 9.94 1.08 18.76
CA ASP A 27 10.12 1.75 17.48
C ASP A 27 10.79 3.12 17.65
N GLU A 28 10.96 3.85 16.54
CA GLU A 28 11.57 5.19 16.52
C GLU A 28 10.77 6.23 17.34
N ASN A 29 9.48 5.96 17.58
CA ASN A 29 8.58 6.81 18.36
C ASN A 29 8.39 6.33 19.81
N MET A 30 9.21 5.38 20.26
CA MET A 30 9.12 4.76 21.60
C MET A 30 7.84 3.96 21.83
N ASN A 31 7.13 3.54 20.80
CA ASN A 31 6.04 2.59 20.94
C ASN A 31 6.60 1.18 21.13
N THR A 32 6.01 0.42 22.04
CA THR A 32 6.40 -0.99 22.24
C THR A 32 6.03 -1.81 21.02
N ILE A 33 6.99 -2.52 20.45
CA ILE A 33 6.82 -3.44 19.34
C ILE A 33 7.34 -4.84 19.69
N ARG A 34 6.88 -5.85 18.94
CA ARG A 34 7.39 -7.21 19.05
C ARG A 34 8.37 -7.47 17.93
N THR A 35 9.56 -7.92 18.27
CA THR A 35 10.68 -8.15 17.36
C THR A 35 11.19 -9.57 17.54
N TYR A 36 11.93 -10.07 16.55
CA TYR A 36 12.66 -11.33 16.66
C TYR A 36 14.14 -11.07 16.56
N GLN A 37 14.93 -11.74 17.41
CA GLN A 37 16.39 -11.65 17.39
C GLN A 37 17.04 -13.03 17.36
N VAL A 38 18.25 -13.10 16.82
CA VAL A 38 19.11 -14.27 16.84
C VAL A 38 20.57 -13.81 16.92
N CYS A 39 21.39 -14.47 17.74
CA CYS A 39 22.81 -14.15 17.88
C CYS A 39 23.59 -15.36 18.41
N ASN A 40 23.64 -16.45 17.67
CA ASN A 40 24.33 -17.69 18.04
C ASN A 40 25.66 -17.87 17.29
N VAL A 41 26.40 -16.79 17.09
CA VAL A 41 27.57 -16.72 16.21
C VAL A 41 28.75 -17.61 16.63
N PHE A 42 28.81 -18.01 17.90
CA PHE A 42 29.88 -18.89 18.42
C PHE A 42 29.60 -20.38 18.27
N GLU A 43 28.37 -20.75 17.93
CA GLU A 43 28.01 -22.13 17.70
C GLU A 43 28.23 -22.51 16.23
N SER A 44 28.79 -23.67 15.97
CA SER A 44 29.02 -24.18 14.63
C SER A 44 27.71 -24.60 13.96
N SER A 45 27.67 -24.54 12.61
CA SER A 45 26.59 -25.09 11.80
C SER A 45 25.20 -24.51 12.12
N GLN A 46 25.11 -23.19 12.30
CA GLN A 46 23.84 -22.50 12.53
C GLN A 46 22.90 -22.63 11.35
N ASN A 47 21.64 -22.95 11.63
CA ASN A 47 20.56 -23.02 10.64
C ASN A 47 19.23 -22.70 11.36
N ASN A 48 18.98 -21.41 11.59
CA ASN A 48 17.88 -20.91 12.41
C ASN A 48 16.74 -20.40 11.54
N TRP A 49 15.58 -21.02 11.65
CA TRP A 49 14.39 -20.66 10.88
C TRP A 49 13.35 -19.96 11.74
N LEU A 50 12.72 -18.92 11.17
CA LEU A 50 11.60 -18.21 11.74
C LEU A 50 10.48 -18.17 10.70
N ARG A 51 9.31 -18.74 11.00
CA ARG A 51 8.16 -18.82 10.09
C ARG A 51 7.00 -18.01 10.60
N THR A 52 6.42 -17.18 9.74
CA THR A 52 5.19 -16.42 10.04
C THR A 52 3.96 -17.32 10.19
N LYS A 53 2.87 -16.76 10.72
CA LYS A 53 1.52 -17.32 10.56
C LYS A 53 1.11 -17.28 9.09
N PHE A 54 0.05 -18.03 8.74
CA PHE A 54 -0.52 -18.05 7.39
C PHE A 54 -1.01 -16.67 6.95
N ILE A 55 -0.59 -16.24 5.77
CA ILE A 55 -0.93 -14.95 5.19
C ILE A 55 -1.80 -15.19 3.96
N ARG A 56 -3.04 -14.68 3.97
CA ARG A 56 -3.94 -14.76 2.80
C ARG A 56 -3.50 -13.79 1.73
N ARG A 57 -3.39 -14.24 0.46
CA ARG A 57 -3.00 -13.38 -0.67
C ARG A 57 -4.07 -12.38 -1.12
N ARG A 58 -5.34 -12.58 -0.75
CA ARG A 58 -6.48 -11.70 -1.09
C ARG A 58 -6.62 -11.40 -2.59
N GLY A 59 -6.36 -12.41 -3.44
CA GLY A 59 -6.41 -12.27 -4.89
C GLY A 59 -5.17 -11.67 -5.54
N ALA A 60 -4.24 -11.12 -4.78
CA ALA A 60 -3.00 -10.60 -5.33
C ALA A 60 -2.11 -11.71 -5.89
N HIS A 61 -1.46 -11.47 -7.02
CA HIS A 61 -0.51 -12.40 -7.62
C HIS A 61 0.94 -12.08 -7.27
N ARG A 62 1.23 -10.80 -7.01
CA ARG A 62 2.55 -10.32 -6.59
C ARG A 62 2.47 -9.79 -5.18
N ILE A 63 3.37 -10.27 -4.33
CA ILE A 63 3.46 -9.90 -2.92
C ILE A 63 4.75 -9.13 -2.69
N HIS A 64 4.67 -8.09 -1.89
CA HIS A 64 5.82 -7.30 -1.44
C HIS A 64 6.03 -7.53 0.05
N VAL A 65 7.29 -7.68 0.43
CA VAL A 65 7.72 -7.84 1.82
C VAL A 65 8.71 -6.73 2.13
N GLU A 66 8.33 -5.83 3.00
CA GLU A 66 9.22 -4.82 3.57
C GLU A 66 9.70 -5.32 4.92
N MET A 67 11.00 -5.29 5.12
CA MET A 67 11.68 -5.76 6.32
C MET A 67 12.52 -4.61 6.91
N LYS A 68 12.30 -4.31 8.18
CA LYS A 68 13.20 -3.46 8.97
C LYS A 68 14.00 -4.33 9.90
N PHE A 69 15.32 -4.22 9.85
CA PHE A 69 16.20 -5.08 10.62
C PHE A 69 17.52 -4.37 10.96
N SER A 70 18.17 -4.86 11.99
CA SER A 70 19.54 -4.44 12.35
C SER A 70 20.45 -5.66 12.38
N VAL A 71 21.70 -5.48 11.98
CA VAL A 71 22.72 -6.53 11.98
C VAL A 71 23.96 -6.02 12.67
N ARG A 72 24.53 -6.83 13.55
CA ARG A 72 25.80 -6.52 14.20
C ARG A 72 26.94 -6.85 13.27
N ASP A 73 27.88 -5.92 13.15
CA ASP A 73 29.12 -6.12 12.42
C ASP A 73 29.93 -7.28 13.03
N CYS A 74 30.16 -8.30 12.24
CA CYS A 74 30.94 -9.49 12.64
C CYS A 74 32.31 -9.12 13.15
N SER A 75 32.98 -8.13 12.57
CA SER A 75 34.32 -7.70 12.98
C SER A 75 34.33 -7.05 14.37
N SER A 76 33.19 -6.55 14.83
CA SER A 76 33.01 -5.94 16.15
C SER A 76 32.80 -6.96 17.29
N ILE A 77 32.62 -8.24 16.95
CA ILE A 77 32.42 -9.32 17.94
C ILE A 77 33.77 -9.95 18.31
N PRO A 78 34.23 -9.82 19.57
CA PRO A 78 35.50 -10.42 19.98
C PRO A 78 35.54 -11.93 19.75
N SER A 79 36.63 -12.41 19.17
CA SER A 79 36.87 -13.85 18.92
C SER A 79 35.77 -14.55 18.07
N VAL A 80 35.06 -13.79 17.24
CA VAL A 80 34.01 -14.34 16.38
C VAL A 80 34.63 -15.35 15.38
N PRO A 81 33.97 -16.50 15.14
CA PRO A 81 34.39 -17.42 14.10
C PRO A 81 34.26 -16.74 12.72
N GLY A 82 35.15 -17.10 11.77
CA GLY A 82 35.06 -16.64 10.39
C GLY A 82 33.79 -17.05 9.63
N SER A 83 32.95 -17.88 10.25
CA SER A 83 31.63 -18.28 9.75
C SER A 83 30.51 -17.25 10.05
N CYS A 84 30.76 -16.22 10.86
CA CYS A 84 29.79 -15.16 11.14
C CYS A 84 29.25 -14.54 9.84
N LYS A 85 27.95 -14.27 9.80
CA LYS A 85 27.24 -13.72 8.64
C LYS A 85 26.53 -12.42 9.00
N GLU A 86 26.47 -11.53 8.02
CA GLU A 86 25.69 -10.28 8.10
C GLU A 86 24.49 -10.29 7.14
N THR A 87 24.04 -11.50 6.83
CA THR A 87 22.95 -11.74 5.89
C THR A 87 22.00 -12.80 6.42
N PHE A 88 20.76 -12.76 5.96
CA PHE A 88 19.78 -13.82 6.15
C PHE A 88 19.02 -14.09 4.85
N ASN A 89 18.36 -15.26 4.75
CA ASN A 89 17.59 -15.62 3.59
C ASN A 89 16.10 -15.43 3.85
N LEU A 90 15.39 -14.93 2.84
CA LEU A 90 13.93 -14.84 2.81
C LEU A 90 13.38 -15.93 1.89
N TYR A 91 12.40 -16.68 2.40
CA TYR A 91 11.68 -17.72 1.68
C TYR A 91 10.18 -17.54 1.78
N TYR A 92 9.43 -18.17 0.86
CA TYR A 92 7.98 -18.34 1.00
C TYR A 92 7.58 -19.79 0.69
N TYR A 93 6.41 -20.18 1.19
CA TYR A 93 5.77 -21.47 0.89
C TYR A 93 4.26 -21.24 0.71
N GLU A 94 3.73 -21.64 -0.46
CA GLU A 94 2.31 -21.47 -0.78
C GLU A 94 1.45 -22.60 -0.23
N ALA A 95 0.27 -22.25 0.27
CA ALA A 95 -0.74 -23.20 0.74
C ALA A 95 -2.15 -22.69 0.45
N ASP A 96 -3.12 -23.61 0.35
CA ASP A 96 -4.52 -23.26 0.13
C ASP A 96 -5.25 -22.91 1.43
N PHE A 97 -4.74 -23.38 2.56
CA PHE A 97 -5.24 -23.13 3.91
C PHE A 97 -4.09 -23.17 4.92
N ASP A 98 -4.38 -22.77 6.15
CA ASP A 98 -3.40 -22.83 7.23
C ASP A 98 -3.14 -24.29 7.67
N SER A 99 -2.21 -24.93 6.99
CA SER A 99 -1.86 -26.35 7.15
C SER A 99 -0.55 -26.59 7.86
N ALA A 100 0.21 -25.53 8.18
CA ALA A 100 1.53 -25.69 8.76
C ALA A 100 1.50 -26.15 10.21
N THR A 101 2.46 -27.02 10.55
CA THR A 101 2.69 -27.54 11.93
C THR A 101 4.08 -27.13 12.41
N LYS A 102 4.50 -27.54 13.58
CA LYS A 102 5.89 -27.30 14.06
C LYS A 102 6.95 -27.92 13.18
N THR A 103 6.63 -28.99 12.44
CA THR A 103 7.55 -29.75 11.60
C THR A 103 7.21 -29.72 10.10
N PHE A 104 6.08 -29.12 9.73
CA PHE A 104 5.67 -28.99 8.33
C PHE A 104 5.32 -27.51 8.02
N PRO A 105 5.79 -26.96 6.87
CA PRO A 105 6.77 -27.53 5.93
C PRO A 105 8.12 -27.79 6.59
N ASN A 106 8.88 -28.77 6.05
CA ASN A 106 10.18 -29.13 6.58
C ASN A 106 11.13 -27.93 6.64
N TRP A 107 11.94 -27.85 7.69
CA TRP A 107 12.93 -26.79 7.90
C TRP A 107 14.19 -27.02 7.06
N MET A 108 14.01 -27.08 5.75
CA MET A 108 15.02 -27.26 4.73
C MET A 108 14.68 -26.39 3.53
N GLU A 109 15.64 -26.09 2.68
CA GLU A 109 15.41 -25.27 1.49
C GLU A 109 14.26 -25.77 0.60
N ASN A 110 14.11 -27.08 0.46
CA ASN A 110 12.95 -27.68 -0.21
C ASN A 110 11.96 -28.18 0.89
N PRO A 111 10.69 -27.77 0.91
CA PRO A 111 9.88 -27.24 -0.21
C PRO A 111 9.76 -25.71 -0.28
N TRP A 112 10.54 -24.96 0.45
CA TRP A 112 10.51 -23.51 0.43
C TRP A 112 11.07 -22.93 -0.86
N VAL A 113 10.50 -21.84 -1.33
CA VAL A 113 11.00 -21.09 -2.48
C VAL A 113 11.77 -19.89 -1.98
N LYS A 114 13.05 -19.81 -2.31
CA LYS A 114 13.89 -18.69 -1.93
C LYS A 114 13.49 -17.43 -2.70
N VAL A 115 13.24 -16.34 -1.98
CA VAL A 115 13.01 -15.03 -2.57
C VAL A 115 14.33 -14.33 -2.84
N ASP A 116 15.15 -14.18 -1.78
CA ASP A 116 16.45 -13.53 -1.87
C ASP A 116 17.30 -13.79 -0.62
N THR A 117 18.59 -13.46 -0.73
CA THR A 117 19.48 -13.25 0.41
C THR A 117 19.49 -11.76 0.74
N ILE A 118 19.15 -11.41 1.96
CA ILE A 118 19.06 -10.04 2.44
C ILE A 118 20.36 -9.70 3.15
N ALA A 119 21.02 -8.64 2.72
CA ALA A 119 22.23 -8.09 3.32
C ALA A 119 21.91 -6.74 3.99
N ALA A 120 22.66 -6.41 5.04
CA ALA A 120 22.60 -5.09 5.63
C ALA A 120 23.44 -4.11 4.81
N ASP A 121 22.89 -2.93 4.52
CA ASP A 121 23.64 -1.81 3.96
C ASP A 121 24.55 -1.21 5.05
N GLU A 122 24.05 -1.17 6.28
CA GLU A 122 24.77 -0.71 7.45
C GLU A 122 24.66 -1.71 8.61
N SER A 123 25.81 -2.20 9.08
CA SER A 123 25.90 -2.96 10.33
C SER A 123 26.33 -2.05 11.50
N PHE A 124 25.98 -2.41 12.73
CA PHE A 124 26.33 -1.67 13.93
C PHE A 124 27.46 -2.35 14.71
N SER A 125 28.32 -1.56 15.34
CA SER A 125 29.39 -2.01 16.23
C SER A 125 29.04 -1.79 17.71
N GLN A 126 29.85 -2.30 18.61
CA GLN A 126 29.69 -2.06 20.04
C GLN A 126 29.89 -0.59 20.42
N VAL A 127 30.66 0.16 19.64
CA VAL A 127 30.84 1.60 19.78
C VAL A 127 29.54 2.35 19.50
N ASP A 128 28.81 1.92 18.47
CA ASP A 128 27.49 2.49 18.13
C ASP A 128 26.47 2.28 19.27
N LEU A 129 26.51 1.15 19.97
CA LEU A 129 25.67 0.89 21.14
C LEU A 129 25.98 1.83 22.32
N GLY A 130 27.24 2.22 22.48
CA GLY A 130 27.64 3.25 23.46
C GLY A 130 27.05 4.62 23.13
N GLY A 131 26.86 4.93 21.85
CA GLY A 131 26.18 6.13 21.34
C GLY A 131 24.66 6.02 21.26
N ARG A 132 24.07 4.87 21.58
CA ARG A 132 22.63 4.56 21.46
C ARG A 132 22.08 4.68 20.03
N VAL A 133 22.90 4.55 19.01
CA VAL A 133 22.46 4.60 17.62
C VAL A 133 22.38 3.17 17.08
N MET A 134 21.18 2.61 17.06
CA MET A 134 20.92 1.36 16.35
C MET A 134 20.73 1.68 14.86
N LYS A 135 21.54 1.07 13.99
CA LYS A 135 21.40 1.20 12.54
C LYS A 135 20.31 0.26 12.06
N ILE A 136 19.24 0.84 11.51
CA ILE A 136 18.09 0.10 11.00
C ILE A 136 18.15 0.11 9.49
N ASN A 137 18.21 -1.08 8.90
CA ASN A 137 18.12 -1.28 7.47
C ASN A 137 16.66 -1.49 7.08
N THR A 138 16.27 -1.01 5.91
CA THR A 138 14.94 -1.25 5.33
C THR A 138 15.09 -1.81 3.94
N GLU A 139 14.64 -3.05 3.75
CA GLU A 139 14.70 -3.75 2.48
C GLU A 139 13.31 -4.15 2.03
N VAL A 140 13.05 -4.01 0.73
CA VAL A 140 11.80 -4.44 0.11
C VAL A 140 12.13 -5.49 -0.95
N ARG A 141 11.48 -6.65 -0.85
CA ARG A 141 11.53 -7.69 -1.88
C ARG A 141 10.14 -8.03 -2.34
N SER A 142 10.03 -8.60 -3.52
CA SER A 142 8.75 -9.06 -4.04
C SER A 142 8.89 -10.42 -4.67
N PHE A 143 7.82 -11.20 -4.61
CA PHE A 143 7.75 -12.51 -5.21
C PHE A 143 6.36 -12.76 -5.81
N GLY A 144 6.29 -13.73 -6.69
CA GLY A 144 5.10 -14.16 -7.42
C GLY A 144 5.50 -14.91 -8.69
N PRO A 145 4.54 -15.40 -9.47
CA PRO A 145 3.09 -15.33 -9.20
C PRO A 145 2.66 -16.26 -8.07
N VAL A 146 1.94 -15.72 -7.07
CA VAL A 146 1.31 -16.54 -6.03
C VAL A 146 -0.01 -17.09 -6.56
N SER A 147 -0.13 -18.40 -6.61
CA SER A 147 -1.27 -19.12 -7.21
C SER A 147 -2.29 -19.63 -6.18
N ARG A 148 -1.81 -20.10 -5.02
CA ARG A 148 -2.65 -20.66 -3.97
C ARG A 148 -3.35 -19.59 -3.13
N SER A 149 -4.21 -19.99 -2.20
CA SER A 149 -5.01 -19.06 -1.37
C SER A 149 -4.19 -18.17 -0.44
N GLY A 150 -2.97 -18.61 -0.10
CA GLY A 150 -2.06 -17.85 0.74
C GLY A 150 -0.68 -18.49 0.83
N PHE A 151 0.10 -18.03 1.77
CA PHE A 151 1.49 -18.44 1.92
C PHE A 151 2.01 -18.20 3.35
N TYR A 152 3.15 -18.78 3.64
CA TYR A 152 3.99 -18.48 4.79
C TYR A 152 5.27 -17.82 4.32
N LEU A 153 5.82 -16.92 5.12
CA LEU A 153 7.19 -16.43 4.96
C LEU A 153 8.10 -17.18 5.96
N ALA A 154 9.34 -17.38 5.57
CA ALA A 154 10.38 -17.85 6.47
C ALA A 154 11.65 -17.02 6.33
N PHE A 155 12.27 -16.73 7.46
CA PHE A 155 13.55 -16.06 7.59
C PHE A 155 14.55 -17.07 8.12
N GLN A 156 15.67 -17.23 7.42
CA GLN A 156 16.68 -18.21 7.78
C GLN A 156 18.01 -17.51 8.05
N ASP A 157 18.55 -17.73 9.24
CA ASP A 157 19.86 -17.29 9.66
C ASP A 157 20.86 -18.45 9.66
N TYR A 158 22.07 -18.19 9.21
CA TYR A 158 23.19 -19.13 9.17
C TYR A 158 24.36 -18.72 10.08
N GLY A 159 24.10 -18.02 11.17
CA GLY A 159 25.10 -17.61 12.12
C GLY A 159 25.40 -16.12 12.09
N GLY A 160 24.37 -15.31 11.96
CA GLY A 160 24.42 -13.87 12.14
C GLY A 160 24.05 -13.45 13.56
N CYS A 161 24.25 -12.17 13.83
CA CYS A 161 23.76 -11.52 15.04
C CYS A 161 22.87 -10.36 14.63
N MET A 162 21.54 -10.58 14.64
CA MET A 162 20.58 -9.65 14.04
C MET A 162 19.26 -9.58 14.77
N SER A 163 18.55 -8.49 14.55
CA SER A 163 17.17 -8.29 15.01
C SER A 163 16.28 -7.96 13.82
N LEU A 164 15.21 -8.74 13.62
CA LEU A 164 14.13 -8.46 12.68
C LEU A 164 13.09 -7.61 13.41
N ILE A 165 13.12 -6.30 13.14
CA ILE A 165 12.38 -5.28 13.91
C ILE A 165 10.94 -5.18 13.44
N ALA A 166 10.72 -5.19 12.12
CA ALA A 166 9.39 -5.10 11.55
C ALA A 166 9.31 -5.83 10.21
N VAL A 167 8.17 -6.47 9.97
CA VAL A 167 7.85 -7.09 8.69
C VAL A 167 6.47 -6.63 8.25
N ARG A 168 6.41 -5.98 7.10
CA ARG A 168 5.17 -5.55 6.46
C ARG A 168 4.98 -6.29 5.14
N VAL A 169 3.86 -7.00 5.00
CA VAL A 169 3.50 -7.73 3.79
C VAL A 169 2.31 -7.04 3.15
N PHE A 170 2.46 -6.67 1.90
CA PHE A 170 1.45 -5.92 1.16
C PHE A 170 1.44 -6.30 -0.32
N TYR A 171 0.43 -5.86 -1.03
CA TYR A 171 0.32 -5.93 -2.48
C TYR A 171 -0.06 -4.56 -3.03
N ARG A 172 0.21 -4.33 -4.30
CA ARG A 172 -0.08 -3.07 -4.98
C ARG A 172 -1.35 -3.17 -5.78
N LYS A 173 -2.07 -2.07 -5.86
CA LYS A 173 -3.30 -1.92 -6.65
C LYS A 173 -3.43 -0.50 -7.14
N CYS A 174 -4.03 -0.34 -8.31
CA CYS A 174 -4.45 0.95 -8.81
C CYS A 174 -5.77 1.35 -8.12
N PRO A 175 -5.88 2.56 -7.56
CA PRO A 175 -7.07 2.98 -6.85
C PRO A 175 -8.23 3.23 -7.81
N ARG A 176 -9.47 3.22 -7.29
CA ARG A 176 -10.63 3.69 -8.06
C ARG A 176 -10.43 5.16 -8.46
N ILE A 177 -10.63 5.47 -9.74
CA ILE A 177 -10.46 6.81 -10.31
C ILE A 177 -11.56 7.15 -11.31
N ILE A 178 -11.84 8.44 -11.49
CA ILE A 178 -12.65 8.96 -12.59
C ILE A 178 -11.71 9.74 -13.51
N GLN A 179 -11.61 9.31 -14.75
CA GLN A 179 -10.73 9.91 -15.74
C GLN A 179 -11.35 9.81 -17.13
N ASN A 180 -11.20 10.87 -17.95
CA ASN A 180 -11.76 10.96 -19.31
C ASN A 180 -13.27 10.63 -19.37
N GLY A 181 -14.04 11.10 -18.39
CA GLY A 181 -15.50 10.86 -18.33
C GLY A 181 -15.90 9.43 -17.98
N ALA A 182 -14.98 8.59 -17.49
CA ALA A 182 -15.25 7.22 -17.10
C ALA A 182 -14.76 6.89 -15.70
N ILE A 183 -15.44 5.93 -15.08
CA ILE A 183 -15.10 5.36 -13.77
C ILE A 183 -14.28 4.09 -14.00
N PHE A 184 -13.11 4.02 -13.42
CA PHE A 184 -12.29 2.80 -13.34
C PHE A 184 -12.33 2.28 -11.90
N GLN A 185 -12.65 1.02 -11.76
CA GLN A 185 -12.67 0.36 -10.44
C GLN A 185 -11.26 0.04 -9.98
N GLU A 186 -11.11 -0.16 -8.67
CA GLU A 186 -9.88 -0.64 -8.07
C GLU A 186 -9.40 -1.92 -8.79
N THR A 187 -8.13 -1.95 -9.20
CA THR A 187 -7.56 -3.05 -9.98
C THR A 187 -6.22 -3.49 -9.37
N LEU A 188 -6.09 -4.78 -9.09
CA LEU A 188 -4.83 -5.36 -8.61
C LEU A 188 -3.75 -5.26 -9.68
N SER A 189 -2.51 -4.98 -9.28
CA SER A 189 -1.35 -5.03 -10.16
C SER A 189 -1.11 -6.48 -10.65
N GLY A 190 -0.45 -6.62 -11.79
CA GLY A 190 -0.13 -7.92 -12.37
C GLY A 190 0.89 -8.73 -11.57
N ALA A 191 1.12 -9.96 -12.02
CA ALA A 191 2.02 -10.91 -11.37
C ALA A 191 3.50 -10.49 -11.45
N GLU A 192 3.88 -9.83 -12.53
CA GLU A 192 5.25 -9.38 -12.77
C GLU A 192 5.35 -7.85 -12.70
N SER A 193 6.55 -7.34 -12.45
CA SER A 193 6.79 -5.88 -12.38
C SER A 193 6.47 -5.15 -13.68
N THR A 194 6.64 -5.84 -14.80
CA THR A 194 6.37 -5.32 -16.16
C THR A 194 4.95 -5.59 -16.63
N SER A 195 4.14 -6.33 -15.88
CA SER A 195 2.76 -6.66 -16.26
C SER A 195 1.88 -5.42 -16.29
N LEU A 196 1.05 -5.32 -17.33
CA LEU A 196 0.03 -4.31 -17.49
C LEU A 196 -1.36 -4.96 -17.44
N VAL A 197 -2.14 -4.65 -16.42
CA VAL A 197 -3.50 -5.16 -16.26
C VAL A 197 -4.49 -4.19 -16.87
N ALA A 198 -5.17 -4.59 -17.94
CA ALA A 198 -6.19 -3.77 -18.59
C ALA A 198 -7.48 -3.73 -17.75
N ALA A 199 -7.92 -2.54 -17.41
CA ALA A 199 -9.22 -2.29 -16.79
C ALA A 199 -10.14 -1.56 -17.76
N ARG A 200 -11.37 -2.06 -17.94
CA ARG A 200 -12.40 -1.38 -18.70
C ARG A 200 -13.08 -0.32 -17.83
N GLY A 201 -13.18 0.90 -18.33
CA GLY A 201 -13.95 1.96 -17.69
C GLY A 201 -15.44 1.84 -17.97
N SER A 202 -16.25 2.43 -17.10
CA SER A 202 -17.68 2.66 -17.32
C SER A 202 -17.91 4.16 -17.38
N CYS A 203 -18.59 4.64 -18.42
CA CYS A 203 -18.88 6.07 -18.52
C CYS A 203 -19.64 6.57 -17.28
N ILE A 204 -19.34 7.80 -16.86
CA ILE A 204 -20.11 8.49 -15.82
C ILE A 204 -21.57 8.69 -16.26
N ALA A 205 -22.44 9.01 -15.31
CA ALA A 205 -23.84 9.28 -15.62
C ALA A 205 -23.99 10.36 -16.71
N ASN A 206 -24.88 10.14 -17.66
CA ASN A 206 -25.14 11.02 -18.81
C ASN A 206 -23.93 11.20 -19.75
N ALA A 207 -23.00 10.25 -19.77
CA ALA A 207 -21.93 10.17 -20.76
C ALA A 207 -22.04 8.87 -21.58
N GLU A 208 -21.35 8.84 -22.72
CA GLU A 208 -21.27 7.68 -23.62
C GLU A 208 -19.87 7.54 -24.18
N GLU A 209 -19.49 6.30 -24.53
CA GLU A 209 -18.20 6.01 -25.16
C GLU A 209 -18.14 6.62 -26.55
N VAL A 210 -16.98 7.19 -26.91
CA VAL A 210 -16.72 7.77 -28.23
C VAL A 210 -15.49 7.10 -28.82
N ASP A 211 -15.57 6.75 -30.10
CA ASP A 211 -14.54 6.18 -30.96
C ASP A 211 -14.18 4.72 -30.58
N VAL A 212 -13.54 4.49 -29.43
CA VAL A 212 -13.06 3.18 -28.99
C VAL A 212 -13.44 2.93 -27.52
N PRO A 213 -13.61 1.65 -27.14
CA PRO A 213 -13.91 1.30 -25.75
C PRO A 213 -12.85 1.85 -24.78
N ILE A 214 -13.32 2.53 -23.74
CA ILE A 214 -12.41 3.15 -22.79
C ILE A 214 -11.71 2.13 -21.90
N LYS A 215 -10.39 2.17 -21.88
CA LYS A 215 -9.49 1.30 -21.09
C LYS A 215 -8.41 2.10 -20.42
N LEU A 216 -7.97 1.60 -19.28
CA LEU A 216 -6.82 2.10 -18.53
C LEU A 216 -5.96 0.88 -18.13
N TYR A 217 -4.67 1.06 -17.98
CA TYR A 217 -3.76 -0.02 -17.62
C TYR A 217 -3.16 0.25 -16.25
N CYS A 218 -3.28 -0.74 -15.36
CA CYS A 218 -2.62 -0.74 -14.05
C CYS A 218 -1.24 -1.38 -14.20
N ASN A 219 -0.16 -0.65 -13.87
CA ASN A 219 1.20 -1.15 -13.89
C ASN A 219 1.54 -1.95 -12.62
N GLY A 220 2.74 -2.56 -12.60
CA GLY A 220 3.24 -3.34 -11.46
C GLY A 220 3.44 -2.54 -10.18
N ASP A 221 3.54 -1.21 -10.28
CA ASP A 221 3.71 -0.30 -9.16
C ASP A 221 2.38 0.19 -8.55
N GLY A 222 1.25 -0.21 -9.14
CA GLY A 222 -0.08 0.20 -8.69
C GLY A 222 -0.46 1.59 -9.18
N GLU A 223 0.09 2.01 -10.30
CA GLU A 223 -0.18 3.29 -10.93
C GLU A 223 -0.95 3.12 -12.23
N TRP A 224 -1.89 4.02 -12.47
CA TRP A 224 -2.61 4.07 -13.71
C TRP A 224 -1.78 4.72 -14.82
N LEU A 225 -1.72 4.06 -15.98
CA LEU A 225 -1.10 4.60 -17.17
C LEU A 225 -2.11 5.38 -18.03
N VAL A 226 -1.62 5.94 -19.14
CA VAL A 226 -2.43 6.76 -20.05
C VAL A 226 -3.67 6.02 -20.56
N PRO A 227 -4.87 6.62 -20.48
CA PRO A 227 -6.10 6.01 -20.93
C PRO A 227 -6.18 5.92 -22.46
N ILE A 228 -6.84 4.85 -22.93
CA ILE A 228 -7.26 4.70 -24.32
C ILE A 228 -8.75 4.95 -24.39
N GLY A 229 -9.20 5.79 -25.31
CA GLY A 229 -10.61 6.15 -25.44
C GLY A 229 -11.05 7.24 -24.45
N ARG A 230 -12.30 7.61 -24.56
CA ARG A 230 -12.94 8.62 -23.70
C ARG A 230 -14.45 8.44 -23.67
N CYS A 231 -15.07 8.95 -22.62
CA CYS A 231 -16.51 9.18 -22.58
C CYS A 231 -16.80 10.68 -22.72
N MET A 232 -17.81 11.00 -23.48
CA MET A 232 -18.28 12.39 -23.63
C MET A 232 -19.70 12.51 -23.10
N CYS A 233 -20.05 13.66 -22.57
CA CYS A 233 -21.39 13.92 -22.12
C CYS A 233 -22.39 13.85 -23.29
N LYS A 234 -23.50 13.17 -23.07
CA LYS A 234 -24.61 13.07 -24.04
C LYS A 234 -25.17 14.43 -24.41
N ALA A 235 -25.87 14.49 -25.55
CA ALA A 235 -26.56 15.70 -26.00
C ALA A 235 -27.44 16.27 -24.87
N GLY A 236 -27.36 17.58 -24.65
CA GLY A 236 -28.08 18.28 -23.56
C GLY A 236 -27.32 18.32 -22.22
N PHE A 237 -26.16 17.72 -22.13
CA PHE A 237 -25.31 17.75 -20.93
C PHE A 237 -23.96 18.40 -21.26
N GLU A 238 -23.30 18.93 -20.24
CA GLU A 238 -21.95 19.50 -20.32
C GLU A 238 -21.06 18.95 -19.22
N ALA A 239 -19.78 18.83 -19.54
CA ALA A 239 -18.79 18.36 -18.58
C ALA A 239 -18.47 19.47 -17.57
N VAL A 240 -18.57 19.16 -16.29
CA VAL A 240 -18.22 20.04 -15.17
C VAL A 240 -17.28 19.27 -14.22
N GLU A 241 -16.72 19.97 -13.23
CA GLU A 241 -15.83 19.38 -12.22
C GLU A 241 -14.66 18.59 -12.86
N ASN A 242 -13.95 19.24 -13.79
CA ASN A 242 -12.83 18.63 -14.54
C ASN A 242 -13.23 17.36 -15.31
N GLY A 243 -14.47 17.28 -15.80
CA GLY A 243 -14.94 16.14 -16.59
C GLY A 243 -15.36 14.91 -15.77
N THR A 244 -15.51 15.07 -14.46
CA THR A 244 -15.99 13.98 -13.59
C THR A 244 -17.52 13.89 -13.49
N VAL A 245 -18.24 14.93 -13.94
CA VAL A 245 -19.69 15.00 -13.90
C VAL A 245 -20.22 15.57 -15.21
N CYS A 246 -21.28 14.96 -15.78
CA CYS A 246 -22.08 15.53 -16.86
C CYS A 246 -23.35 16.16 -16.29
N ARG A 247 -23.43 17.50 -16.27
CA ARG A 247 -24.59 18.26 -15.79
C ARG A 247 -25.47 18.65 -16.96
N GLY A 248 -26.78 18.59 -16.82
CA GLY A 248 -27.72 19.09 -17.80
C GLY A 248 -27.49 20.58 -18.08
N LYS A 249 -27.42 20.94 -19.35
CA LYS A 249 -27.41 22.35 -19.77
C LYS A 249 -28.69 22.97 -19.32
N GLY A 250 -28.64 23.88 -18.34
CA GLY A 250 -29.80 24.68 -17.95
C GLY A 250 -30.42 25.29 -19.22
N ARG A 251 -31.72 25.25 -19.38
CA ARG A 251 -32.40 26.03 -20.41
C ARG A 251 -32.00 27.49 -20.15
N SER A 252 -31.08 27.98 -20.95
CA SER A 252 -30.88 29.42 -21.04
C SER A 252 -32.24 30.00 -21.46
N ALA A 253 -32.82 30.83 -20.60
CA ALA A 253 -34.01 31.59 -20.92
C ALA A 253 -33.62 32.72 -21.89
N ALA A 254 -33.17 32.29 -23.10
CA ALA A 254 -32.94 33.22 -24.21
C ALA A 254 -34.07 33.01 -25.19
N GLY A 255 -35.03 33.89 -25.16
CA GLY A 255 -36.08 33.95 -26.19
C GLY A 255 -37.52 34.12 -25.74
N ALA A 256 -37.76 34.87 -24.62
CA ALA A 256 -39.07 35.51 -24.47
C ALA A 256 -39.02 36.81 -25.28
N HIS A 257 -39.20 36.73 -26.58
CA HIS A 257 -39.48 37.89 -27.40
C HIS A 257 -40.91 38.34 -27.06
N TRP A 258 -41.00 39.30 -26.12
CA TRP A 258 -42.30 39.98 -25.88
C TRP A 258 -42.57 40.91 -27.07
N GLN A 259 -43.44 40.49 -27.95
CA GLN A 259 -44.08 41.41 -28.86
C GLN A 259 -45.01 42.30 -28.03
N LEU A 260 -44.58 43.57 -27.85
CA LEU A 260 -45.44 44.63 -27.36
C LEU A 260 -46.42 45.00 -28.44
N GLY A 261 -47.59 44.38 -28.40
CA GLY A 261 -48.78 44.91 -29.09
C GLY A 261 -49.26 46.13 -28.34
N GLY A 262 -49.09 47.32 -28.91
CA GLY A 262 -49.57 48.55 -28.30
C GLY A 262 -51.09 48.63 -28.28
N GLN A 263 -51.63 48.99 -27.11
CA GLN A 263 -52.87 49.76 -27.00
C GLN A 263 -52.74 50.74 -25.82
N ALA A 264 -52.97 52.00 -26.10
CA ALA A 264 -52.95 53.07 -25.17
C ALA A 264 -54.24 53.03 -24.29
N GLY A 265 -54.08 53.13 -22.95
CA GLY A 265 -55.15 53.31 -22.00
C GLY A 265 -54.65 54.04 -20.78
N LYS A 266 -55.19 55.24 -20.60
CA LYS A 266 -54.93 56.17 -19.46
C LYS A 266 -55.39 55.59 -18.14
N GLY A 267 -54.65 55.82 -17.05
CA GLY A 267 -55.25 55.85 -15.71
C GLY A 267 -54.30 55.47 -14.56
N SER A 268 -54.00 56.51 -13.79
CA SER A 268 -53.78 56.63 -12.32
C SER A 268 -52.78 55.68 -11.62
N GLY A 269 -51.90 56.35 -10.94
CA GLY A 269 -50.85 55.92 -10.06
C GLY A 269 -51.13 54.91 -8.96
N LEU A 270 -50.02 54.22 -8.64
CA LEU A 270 -49.84 53.71 -7.28
C LEU A 270 -48.31 53.44 -7.12
N GLU A 271 -47.81 54.10 -6.10
CA GLU A 271 -46.43 53.97 -5.60
C GLU A 271 -46.16 52.56 -5.08
N LEU A 272 -45.04 51.98 -5.46
CA LEU A 272 -44.56 50.74 -4.87
C LEU A 272 -43.08 50.92 -4.44
N THR A 273 -42.94 51.05 -3.13
CA THR A 273 -41.71 51.12 -2.39
C THR A 273 -40.90 49.84 -2.55
N ALA A 274 -39.67 49.96 -3.05
CA ALA A 274 -38.69 48.87 -3.10
C ALA A 274 -37.98 48.72 -1.75
N ARG A 275 -38.14 47.60 -1.10
CA ARG A 275 -37.30 47.19 0.04
C ARG A 275 -36.09 46.42 -0.48
N ARG A 276 -34.91 46.99 -0.32
CA ARG A 276 -33.62 46.32 -0.43
C ARG A 276 -33.37 45.48 0.82
N SER A 277 -33.20 44.19 0.66
CA SER A 277 -32.60 43.32 1.68
C SER A 277 -31.12 43.14 1.39
N VAL A 278 -30.30 43.66 2.28
CA VAL A 278 -28.86 43.48 2.32
C VAL A 278 -28.56 42.22 3.12
N ALA A 279 -28.01 41.23 2.48
CA ALA A 279 -27.43 40.06 3.18
C ALA A 279 -25.99 40.36 3.55
N ARG A 280 -25.69 40.33 4.83
CA ARG A 280 -24.34 40.48 5.39
C ARG A 280 -23.55 39.19 5.24
N LEU A 281 -22.36 39.30 4.67
CA LEU A 281 -21.23 38.37 4.83
C LEU A 281 -20.70 38.50 6.26
N SER A 282 -20.56 37.36 6.95
CA SER A 282 -19.71 37.30 8.14
C SER A 282 -18.55 36.34 7.87
N GLN A 283 -17.37 36.92 7.76
CA GLN A 283 -16.08 36.24 7.94
C GLN A 283 -15.91 35.92 9.43
N SER A 284 -15.42 34.75 9.73
CA SER A 284 -14.71 34.48 10.97
C SER A 284 -13.56 33.51 10.71
N SER A 285 -12.39 34.10 10.68
CA SER A 285 -11.10 33.48 10.88
C SER A 285 -10.86 33.28 12.38
N ARG A 286 -10.24 32.14 12.78
CA ARG A 286 -8.99 32.14 13.54
C ARG A 286 -8.51 30.73 13.89
N CYS A 287 -7.24 30.53 13.60
CA CYS A 287 -6.33 29.56 14.15
C CYS A 287 -6.27 29.54 15.67
N SER A 288 -5.94 28.39 16.26
CA SER A 288 -4.86 28.33 17.24
C SER A 288 -4.38 26.92 17.45
N ALA A 289 -3.06 26.79 17.45
CA ALA A 289 -2.27 25.62 17.78
C ALA A 289 -2.28 25.33 19.29
N SER A 290 -2.15 24.10 19.65
CA SER A 290 -1.27 23.57 20.70
C SER A 290 -1.05 22.09 20.44
#